data_10ed98a982058999934a049c2e284714
#
_entry.id   10ed98a982058999934a049c2e284714
#
_cell.length_a   1.000
_cell.length_b   1.000
_cell.length_c   1.000
_cell.angle_alpha   90.00
_cell.angle_beta   90.00
_cell.angle_gamma   90.00
#
_symmetry.space_group_name_H-M   'P 1'
#
loop_
_entity.id
_entity.type
_entity.pdbx_description
1 polymer ?
#
loop_
_entity_poly.entity_id
_entity_poly.type
_entity_poly.pdbx_seq_one_letter_code
_entity_poly.pdbx_strand_id
1 'polypeptide(L)'
;MGKRLIILSALVLFLASASAQQDTLKYRISLRDKAATVYSLEHPEQFLSEKAIARRQKQNLSVDSTDLPVCRQYIDEIRRQGVNIVVVGKWENFVTVSCNDSALIEHIAALPFVRATEKVWTAPKMNEGVGDAMRDSVINEPKIYTDSIYGPALTQIQLSNGDTVSYTHLRAHETKANL
;
A
#
# COMPACT_ATOMS: atom_id res chain seq x y z
N MET A 1 -26.04 41.83 -24.81
CA MET A 1 -25.08 41.54 -23.71
C MET A 1 -25.19 40.12 -23.18
N GLY A 2 -26.36 39.49 -23.05
CA GLY A 2 -26.55 38.16 -22.46
C GLY A 2 -25.81 36.99 -23.13
N LYS A 3 -25.75 36.93 -24.47
CA LYS A 3 -25.09 35.82 -25.19
C LYS A 3 -23.57 35.74 -24.96
N ARG A 4 -22.89 36.87 -24.82
CA ARG A 4 -21.43 36.89 -24.52
C ARG A 4 -21.14 36.46 -23.11
N LEU A 5 -22.02 36.73 -22.16
CA LEU A 5 -21.88 36.32 -20.76
C LEU A 5 -22.05 34.81 -20.59
N ILE A 6 -23.01 34.22 -21.34
CA ILE A 6 -23.25 32.76 -21.32
C ILE A 6 -22.07 31.99 -21.93
N ILE A 7 -21.44 32.49 -22.99
CA ILE A 7 -20.26 31.86 -23.60
C ILE A 7 -19.07 31.93 -22.68
N LEU A 8 -18.86 33.04 -21.96
CA LEU A 8 -17.79 33.18 -20.98
C LEU A 8 -17.97 32.23 -19.79
N SER A 9 -19.22 32.09 -19.30
CA SER A 9 -19.56 31.17 -18.22
C SER A 9 -19.36 29.69 -18.64
N ALA A 10 -19.72 29.30 -19.85
CA ALA A 10 -19.50 27.97 -20.37
C ALA A 10 -18.00 27.65 -20.56
N LEU A 11 -17.20 28.64 -20.97
CA LEU A 11 -15.74 28.49 -21.11
C LEU A 11 -15.05 28.30 -19.76
N VAL A 12 -15.49 29.00 -18.71
CA VAL A 12 -14.95 28.86 -17.35
C VAL A 12 -15.32 27.50 -16.75
N LEU A 13 -16.53 26.99 -16.98
CA LEU A 13 -16.93 25.65 -16.56
C LEU A 13 -16.15 24.54 -17.28
N PHE A 14 -15.78 24.73 -18.54
CA PHE A 14 -15.01 23.75 -19.31
C PHE A 14 -13.54 23.67 -18.86
N LEU A 15 -12.97 24.78 -18.39
CA LEU A 15 -11.61 24.82 -17.83
C LEU A 15 -11.52 24.16 -16.46
N ALA A 16 -12.60 24.08 -15.70
CA ALA A 16 -12.62 23.42 -14.38
C ALA A 16 -12.66 21.87 -14.46
N SER A 17 -12.94 21.30 -15.64
CA SER A 17 -13.09 19.85 -15.82
C SER A 17 -11.81 19.12 -16.22
N ALA A 18 -10.71 19.82 -16.43
CA ALA A 18 -9.41 19.21 -16.70
C ALA A 18 -8.70 18.85 -15.37
N SER A 19 -9.34 18.04 -14.53
CA SER A 19 -8.63 17.28 -13.52
C SER A 19 -7.81 16.21 -14.26
N ALA A 20 -6.62 16.59 -14.73
CA ALA A 20 -5.65 15.63 -15.21
C ALA A 20 -5.46 14.60 -14.10
N GLN A 21 -5.83 13.37 -14.39
CA GLN A 21 -5.55 12.22 -13.53
C GLN A 21 -4.03 12.05 -13.54
N GLN A 22 -3.38 12.73 -12.60
CA GLN A 22 -1.94 12.66 -12.46
C GLN A 22 -1.58 11.28 -11.95
N ASP A 23 -0.75 10.56 -12.71
CA ASP A 23 -0.14 9.31 -12.26
C ASP A 23 0.56 9.56 -10.93
N THR A 24 0.00 9.01 -9.86
CA THR A 24 0.51 9.28 -8.51
C THR A 24 1.71 8.39 -8.26
N LEU A 25 2.89 8.96 -8.19
CA LEU A 25 4.12 8.25 -7.81
C LEU A 25 4.16 8.06 -6.30
N LYS A 26 4.64 6.91 -5.85
CA LYS A 26 4.86 6.65 -4.43
C LYS A 26 6.34 6.44 -4.14
N TYR A 27 6.79 7.09 -3.08
CA TYR A 27 8.16 7.01 -2.61
C TYR A 27 8.19 6.53 -1.17
N ARG A 28 9.09 5.60 -0.89
CA ARG A 28 9.43 5.17 0.46
C ARG A 28 10.58 6.04 0.97
N ILE A 29 10.37 6.66 2.12
CA ILE A 29 11.34 7.47 2.83
C ILE A 29 11.76 6.70 4.07
N SER A 30 12.97 6.16 4.05
CA SER A 30 13.55 5.45 5.20
C SER A 30 14.17 6.45 6.16
N LEU A 31 13.86 6.33 7.45
CA LEU A 31 14.34 7.22 8.49
C LEU A 31 15.56 6.62 9.19
N ARG A 32 16.46 7.48 9.72
CA ARG A 32 17.71 7.05 10.37
C ARG A 32 17.46 6.44 11.73
N ASP A 33 16.61 7.09 12.51
CA ASP A 33 16.39 6.77 13.91
C ASP A 33 14.95 7.12 14.35
N LYS A 34 14.70 6.92 15.64
CA LYS A 34 13.47 7.32 16.33
C LYS A 34 13.79 8.24 17.53
N ALA A 35 14.93 8.96 17.47
CA ALA A 35 15.47 9.70 18.62
C ALA A 35 14.54 10.82 19.11
N ALA A 36 13.79 11.44 18.23
CA ALA A 36 12.83 12.49 18.60
C ALA A 36 11.44 11.94 19.01
N THR A 37 11.35 10.65 19.41
CA THR A 37 10.09 10.10 19.96
C THR A 37 9.84 10.60 21.37
N VAL A 38 8.57 10.77 21.71
CA VAL A 38 8.14 11.11 23.08
C VAL A 38 7.96 9.87 23.96
N TYR A 39 8.09 8.67 23.39
CA TYR A 39 7.86 7.40 24.08
C TYR A 39 9.15 6.83 24.64
N SER A 40 9.08 6.19 25.81
CA SER A 40 10.18 5.45 26.44
C SER A 40 9.91 3.96 26.40
N LEU A 41 10.99 3.16 26.25
CA LEU A 41 10.91 1.69 26.34
C LEU A 41 10.52 1.21 27.75
N GLU A 42 10.72 2.04 28.76
CA GLU A 42 10.36 1.75 30.15
C GLU A 42 8.83 1.78 30.37
N HIS A 43 8.09 2.46 29.45
CA HIS A 43 6.65 2.63 29.52
C HIS A 43 5.95 2.10 28.27
N PRO A 44 6.04 0.78 27.99
CA PRO A 44 5.50 0.19 26.76
C PRO A 44 3.98 0.32 26.63
N GLU A 45 3.26 0.50 27.72
CA GLU A 45 1.80 0.72 27.75
C GLU A 45 1.35 1.99 27.03
N GLN A 46 2.27 2.94 26.81
CA GLN A 46 1.97 4.18 26.11
C GLN A 46 1.86 4.00 24.58
N PHE A 47 2.43 2.92 24.02
CA PHE A 47 2.47 2.70 22.56
C PHE A 47 2.17 1.25 22.15
N LEU A 48 2.06 0.31 23.08
CA LEU A 48 1.63 -1.07 22.85
C LEU A 48 0.30 -1.34 23.58
N SER A 49 -0.55 -2.15 22.97
CA SER A 49 -1.76 -2.63 23.64
C SER A 49 -1.42 -3.66 24.72
N GLU A 50 -2.26 -3.78 25.74
CA GLU A 50 -2.13 -4.80 26.79
C GLU A 50 -1.98 -6.21 26.22
N LYS A 51 -2.74 -6.55 25.17
CA LYS A 51 -2.64 -7.83 24.48
C LYS A 51 -1.27 -8.04 23.80
N ALA A 52 -0.67 -6.98 23.30
CA ALA A 52 0.67 -7.05 22.68
C ALA A 52 1.74 -7.26 23.75
N ILE A 53 1.65 -6.58 24.89
CA ILE A 53 2.55 -6.73 26.03
C ILE A 53 2.44 -8.17 26.59
N ALA A 54 1.22 -8.64 26.88
CA ALA A 54 0.99 -9.99 27.39
C ALA A 54 1.52 -11.09 26.46
N ARG A 55 1.37 -10.92 25.14
CA ARG A 55 1.91 -11.86 24.15
C ARG A 55 3.43 -11.91 24.18
N ARG A 56 4.10 -10.75 24.27
CA ARG A 56 5.57 -10.67 24.38
C ARG A 56 6.07 -11.33 25.66
N GLN A 57 5.43 -11.07 26.79
CA GLN A 57 5.75 -11.71 28.07
C GLN A 57 5.64 -13.22 27.98
N LYS A 58 4.54 -13.74 27.38
CA LYS A 58 4.35 -15.18 27.17
C LYS A 58 5.42 -15.82 26.27
N GLN A 59 5.99 -15.05 25.35
CA GLN A 59 7.01 -15.51 24.40
C GLN A 59 8.44 -15.17 24.87
N ASN A 60 8.63 -14.57 26.06
CA ASN A 60 9.90 -14.07 26.57
C ASN A 60 10.59 -13.08 25.60
N LEU A 61 9.81 -12.26 24.89
CA LEU A 61 10.30 -11.22 23.99
C LEU A 61 10.34 -9.88 24.73
N SER A 62 11.51 -9.25 24.79
CA SER A 62 11.65 -7.88 25.30
C SER A 62 11.05 -6.86 24.33
N VAL A 63 10.59 -5.75 24.86
CA VAL A 63 10.23 -4.57 24.05
C VAL A 63 11.52 -3.86 23.67
N ASP A 64 11.67 -3.49 22.40
CA ASP A 64 12.87 -2.85 21.88
C ASP A 64 12.55 -1.60 21.04
N SER A 65 13.59 -0.96 20.52
CA SER A 65 13.45 0.28 19.72
C SER A 65 12.63 0.10 18.44
N THR A 66 12.50 -1.12 17.91
CA THR A 66 11.68 -1.38 16.72
C THR A 66 10.19 -1.25 17.03
N ASP A 67 9.80 -1.45 18.28
CA ASP A 67 8.44 -1.32 18.76
C ASP A 67 7.96 0.12 18.93
N LEU A 68 8.90 1.05 19.08
CA LEU A 68 8.57 2.47 19.17
C LEU A 68 7.87 2.95 17.90
N PRO A 69 6.84 3.79 18.01
CA PRO A 69 6.24 4.46 16.85
C PRO A 69 7.28 5.28 16.07
N VAL A 70 7.03 5.48 14.79
CA VAL A 70 7.79 6.45 14.00
C VAL A 70 7.62 7.84 14.61
N CYS A 71 8.71 8.58 14.68
CA CYS A 71 8.72 9.90 15.29
C CYS A 71 7.72 10.85 14.61
N ARG A 72 6.77 11.36 15.40
CA ARG A 72 5.73 12.24 14.89
C ARG A 72 6.28 13.53 14.31
N GLN A 73 7.34 14.08 14.91
CA GLN A 73 7.98 15.28 14.42
C GLN A 73 8.54 15.10 13.00
N TYR A 74 9.11 13.93 12.70
CA TYR A 74 9.62 13.61 11.36
C TYR A 74 8.47 13.48 10.35
N ILE A 75 7.38 12.84 10.75
CA ILE A 75 6.19 12.71 9.91
C ILE A 75 5.61 14.09 9.58
N ASP A 76 5.50 14.98 10.57
CA ASP A 76 4.94 16.31 10.40
C ASP A 76 5.86 17.21 9.56
N GLU A 77 7.19 17.05 9.67
CA GLU A 77 8.15 17.76 8.83
C GLU A 77 8.07 17.32 7.36
N ILE A 78 7.99 16.01 7.10
CA ILE A 78 7.77 15.47 5.76
C ILE A 78 6.45 15.98 5.17
N ARG A 79 5.38 16.03 5.96
CA ARG A 79 4.08 16.55 5.52
C ARG A 79 4.14 18.03 5.16
N ARG A 80 4.92 18.83 5.90
CA ARG A 80 5.11 20.27 5.61
C ARG A 80 5.79 20.53 4.25
N GLN A 81 6.51 19.56 3.70
CA GLN A 81 7.06 19.67 2.35
C GLN A 81 5.97 19.58 1.25
N GLY A 82 4.69 19.40 1.61
CA GLY A 82 3.58 19.38 0.66
C GLY A 82 3.27 18.01 0.04
N VAL A 83 3.82 16.94 0.58
CA VAL A 83 3.54 15.57 0.12
C VAL A 83 2.41 14.94 0.93
N ASN A 84 1.69 13.99 0.31
CA ASN A 84 0.66 13.22 0.97
C ASN A 84 1.23 11.93 1.56
N ILE A 85 1.03 11.70 2.87
CA ILE A 85 1.46 10.49 3.57
C ILE A 85 0.45 9.37 3.33
N VAL A 86 0.93 8.25 2.83
CA VAL A 86 0.13 7.06 2.49
C VAL A 86 0.24 5.99 3.56
N VAL A 87 1.46 5.67 4.00
CA VAL A 87 1.73 4.61 4.98
C VAL A 87 2.86 5.05 5.91
N VAL A 88 2.77 4.62 7.16
CA VAL A 88 3.83 4.77 8.17
C VAL A 88 4.21 3.37 8.65
N GLY A 89 5.44 2.95 8.39
CA GLY A 89 5.97 1.64 8.77
C GLY A 89 6.81 1.69 10.03
N LYS A 90 6.24 1.19 11.13
CA LYS A 90 6.84 1.28 12.46
C LYS A 90 8.16 0.50 12.58
N TRP A 91 8.17 -0.76 12.19
CA TRP A 91 9.31 -1.66 12.44
C TRP A 91 10.52 -1.36 11.57
N GLU A 92 10.31 -1.05 10.31
CA GLU A 92 11.39 -0.68 9.38
C GLU A 92 11.68 0.83 9.36
N ASN A 93 10.98 1.59 10.19
CA ASN A 93 11.15 3.03 10.38
C ASN A 93 11.10 3.81 9.06
N PHE A 94 9.99 3.72 8.35
CA PHE A 94 9.79 4.40 7.08
C PHE A 94 8.44 5.11 6.98
N VAL A 95 8.36 6.04 6.06
CA VAL A 95 7.12 6.71 5.64
C VAL A 95 6.99 6.58 4.13
N THR A 96 5.84 6.13 3.64
CA THR A 96 5.52 6.17 2.21
C THR A 96 4.70 7.40 1.92
N VAL A 97 5.15 8.17 0.94
CA VAL A 97 4.47 9.36 0.47
C VAL A 97 4.02 9.21 -0.98
N SER A 98 2.96 9.92 -1.32
CA SER A 98 2.48 10.10 -2.68
C SER A 98 2.85 11.50 -3.14
N CYS A 99 3.61 11.61 -4.22
CA CYS A 99 4.08 12.88 -4.76
C CYS A 99 4.40 12.73 -6.25
N ASN A 100 3.98 13.70 -7.05
CA ASN A 100 4.29 13.72 -8.50
C ASN A 100 5.49 14.61 -8.84
N ASP A 101 5.97 15.38 -7.87
CA ASP A 101 7.10 16.28 -8.02
C ASP A 101 8.37 15.64 -7.43
N SER A 102 9.34 15.33 -8.29
CA SER A 102 10.62 14.75 -7.88
C SER A 102 11.47 15.75 -7.10
N ALA A 103 11.34 17.06 -7.35
CA ALA A 103 12.10 18.07 -6.63
C ALA A 103 11.74 18.10 -5.13
N LEU A 104 10.47 17.89 -4.78
CA LEU A 104 10.04 17.76 -3.39
C LEU A 104 10.67 16.52 -2.71
N ILE A 105 10.86 15.43 -3.45
CA ILE A 105 11.50 14.22 -2.92
C ILE A 105 12.99 14.46 -2.67
N GLU A 106 13.68 15.24 -3.51
CA GLU A 106 15.06 15.63 -3.29
C GLU A 106 15.21 16.52 -2.04
N HIS A 107 14.29 17.47 -1.84
CA HIS A 107 14.25 18.27 -0.60
C HIS A 107 14.04 17.39 0.64
N ILE A 108 13.14 16.41 0.57
CA ILE A 108 12.92 15.47 1.66
C ILE A 108 14.16 14.60 1.90
N ALA A 109 14.85 14.16 0.85
CA ALA A 109 16.08 13.37 0.95
C ALA A 109 17.22 14.13 1.66
N ALA A 110 17.22 15.46 1.57
CA ALA A 110 18.21 16.31 2.23
C ALA A 110 17.96 16.51 3.73
N LEU A 111 16.81 16.10 4.27
CA LEU A 111 16.50 16.23 5.69
C LEU A 111 17.43 15.36 6.55
N PRO A 112 17.93 15.86 7.68
CA PRO A 112 18.98 15.19 8.46
C PRO A 112 18.57 13.82 9.02
N PHE A 113 17.29 13.61 9.27
CA PHE A 113 16.73 12.36 9.78
C PHE A 113 16.34 11.36 8.68
N VAL A 114 16.47 11.72 7.41
CA VAL A 114 16.21 10.82 6.29
C VAL A 114 17.49 10.04 5.95
N ARG A 115 17.36 8.72 5.83
CA ARG A 115 18.45 7.82 5.46
C ARG A 115 18.52 7.60 3.96
N ALA A 116 17.36 7.33 3.34
CA ALA A 116 17.24 7.05 1.91
C ALA A 116 15.82 7.33 1.42
N THR A 117 15.69 7.65 0.15
CA THR A 117 14.41 7.74 -0.56
C THR A 117 14.41 6.78 -1.73
N GLU A 118 13.33 6.06 -1.93
CA GLU A 118 13.18 5.05 -2.98
C GLU A 118 11.82 5.17 -3.64
N LYS A 119 11.78 5.13 -4.96
CA LYS A 119 10.52 5.07 -5.71
C LYS A 119 9.99 3.64 -5.69
N VAL A 120 8.85 3.41 -5.04
CA VAL A 120 8.32 2.06 -4.82
C VAL A 120 7.12 1.73 -5.70
N TRP A 121 6.45 2.73 -6.26
CA TRP A 121 5.30 2.47 -7.10
C TRP A 121 5.03 3.61 -8.08
N THR A 122 4.60 3.23 -9.27
CA THR A 122 4.08 4.13 -10.30
C THR A 122 2.71 3.59 -10.70
N ALA A 123 1.69 4.44 -10.74
CA ALA A 123 0.40 4.01 -11.27
C ALA A 123 0.61 3.43 -12.68
N PRO A 124 0.12 2.23 -12.97
CA PRO A 124 0.15 1.73 -14.33
C PRO A 124 -0.68 2.69 -15.20
N LYS A 125 -0.13 3.11 -16.33
CA LYS A 125 -0.93 3.79 -17.34
C LYS A 125 -2.01 2.81 -17.75
N MET A 126 -3.27 3.13 -17.48
CA MET A 126 -4.38 2.39 -18.05
C MET A 126 -4.40 2.69 -19.56
N ASN A 127 -3.63 1.92 -20.33
CA ASN A 127 -3.88 1.81 -21.75
C ASN A 127 -5.21 1.09 -21.88
N GLU A 128 -6.18 1.73 -22.49
CA GLU A 128 -7.53 1.19 -22.75
C GLU A 128 -7.54 -0.13 -23.55
N GLY A 129 -6.38 -0.71 -23.88
CA GLY A 129 -6.20 -1.95 -24.62
C GLY A 129 -5.67 -3.15 -23.84
N VAL A 130 -5.30 -3.02 -22.56
CA VAL A 130 -4.70 -4.16 -21.80
C VAL A 130 -5.75 -5.02 -21.09
N GLY A 131 -6.99 -4.52 -21.00
CA GLY A 131 -8.09 -5.26 -20.37
C GLY A 131 -8.45 -6.56 -21.08
N ASP A 132 -8.31 -6.63 -22.40
CA ASP A 132 -8.68 -7.81 -23.18
C ASP A 132 -7.51 -8.77 -23.41
N ALA A 133 -6.27 -8.28 -23.54
CA ALA A 133 -5.10 -9.13 -23.78
C ALA A 133 -4.71 -9.97 -22.55
N MET A 134 -4.99 -9.50 -21.33
CA MET A 134 -4.78 -10.29 -20.11
C MET A 134 -5.91 -11.28 -19.84
N ARG A 135 -7.08 -11.07 -20.43
CA ARG A 135 -8.18 -12.05 -20.33
C ARG A 135 -8.02 -13.24 -21.26
N ASP A 136 -7.39 -13.03 -22.42
CA ASP A 136 -7.21 -14.09 -23.42
C ASP A 136 -6.01 -15.01 -23.16
N SER A 137 -5.05 -14.62 -22.32
CA SER A 137 -3.92 -15.47 -21.95
C SER A 137 -4.16 -16.35 -20.72
N VAL A 138 -5.30 -16.23 -20.06
CA VAL A 138 -5.69 -17.14 -18.99
C VAL A 138 -6.28 -18.41 -19.63
N ILE A 139 -5.34 -19.25 -20.13
CA ILE A 139 -5.39 -20.72 -20.17
C ILE A 139 -6.80 -21.28 -20.38
N ASN A 140 -7.04 -21.77 -21.58
CA ASN A 140 -8.11 -22.71 -21.92
C ASN A 140 -7.84 -24.09 -21.28
N GLU A 141 -7.58 -24.11 -19.97
CA GLU A 141 -7.63 -25.34 -19.19
C GLU A 141 -9.07 -25.57 -18.70
N PRO A 142 -9.57 -26.79 -18.73
CA PRO A 142 -10.94 -27.07 -18.30
C PRO A 142 -11.09 -26.61 -16.84
N LYS A 143 -11.96 -25.62 -16.59
CA LYS A 143 -12.32 -25.16 -15.25
C LYS A 143 -12.93 -26.32 -14.48
N ILE A 144 -12.12 -27.01 -13.71
CA ILE A 144 -12.53 -28.18 -12.91
C ILE A 144 -13.32 -27.76 -11.67
N TYR A 145 -13.20 -26.49 -11.25
CA TYR A 145 -13.89 -25.95 -10.09
C TYR A 145 -14.81 -24.81 -10.49
N THR A 146 -16.10 -25.05 -10.26
CA THR A 146 -17.17 -24.08 -10.52
C THR A 146 -17.38 -23.18 -9.31
N ASP A 147 -18.08 -22.08 -9.51
CA ASP A 147 -18.57 -21.16 -8.47
C ASP A 147 -19.23 -21.87 -7.27
N SER A 148 -19.68 -23.12 -7.45
CA SER A 148 -20.36 -23.89 -6.42
C SER A 148 -19.45 -24.33 -5.26
N ILE A 149 -18.12 -24.45 -5.47
CA ILE A 149 -17.20 -24.87 -4.41
C ILE A 149 -16.63 -23.66 -3.66
N TYR A 150 -16.20 -22.64 -4.38
CA TYR A 150 -15.53 -21.47 -3.80
C TYR A 150 -16.42 -20.24 -3.70
N GLY A 151 -17.58 -20.22 -4.38
CA GLY A 151 -18.51 -19.10 -4.37
C GLY A 151 -17.82 -17.77 -4.70
N PRO A 152 -18.12 -16.69 -3.94
CA PRO A 152 -17.52 -15.36 -4.19
C PRO A 152 -15.99 -15.31 -4.03
N ALA A 153 -15.38 -16.30 -3.37
CA ALA A 153 -13.94 -16.37 -3.17
C ALA A 153 -13.17 -16.97 -4.35
N LEU A 154 -13.85 -17.48 -5.37
CA LEU A 154 -13.21 -18.16 -6.52
C LEU A 154 -12.11 -17.31 -7.17
N THR A 155 -12.37 -16.04 -7.41
CA THR A 155 -11.40 -15.14 -8.02
C THR A 155 -10.13 -14.97 -7.19
N GLN A 156 -10.25 -14.87 -5.87
CA GLN A 156 -9.12 -14.74 -4.96
C GLN A 156 -8.28 -16.03 -4.91
N ILE A 157 -8.94 -17.16 -4.93
CA ILE A 157 -8.31 -18.49 -4.93
C ILE A 157 -7.57 -18.73 -6.25
N GLN A 158 -8.15 -18.34 -7.38
CA GLN A 158 -7.51 -18.42 -8.70
C GLN A 158 -6.29 -17.50 -8.81
N LEU A 159 -6.35 -16.28 -8.26
CA LEU A 159 -5.20 -15.36 -8.23
C LEU A 159 -3.99 -15.93 -7.48
N SER A 160 -4.22 -16.80 -6.50
CA SER A 160 -3.16 -17.47 -5.73
C SER A 160 -2.82 -18.87 -6.25
N ASN A 161 -3.40 -19.32 -7.39
CA ASN A 161 -3.35 -20.70 -7.90
C ASN A 161 -3.80 -21.74 -6.86
N GLY A 162 -4.64 -21.35 -5.92
CA GLY A 162 -5.09 -22.20 -4.83
C GLY A 162 -5.99 -23.35 -5.31
N ASP A 163 -6.70 -23.18 -6.41
CA ASP A 163 -7.48 -24.20 -7.08
C ASP A 163 -6.60 -25.35 -7.61
N THR A 164 -5.45 -25.02 -8.21
CA THR A 164 -4.47 -25.99 -8.68
C THR A 164 -3.87 -26.78 -7.51
N VAL A 165 -3.55 -26.12 -6.40
CA VAL A 165 -3.03 -26.75 -5.18
C VAL A 165 -4.07 -27.69 -4.56
N SER A 166 -5.32 -27.26 -4.47
CA SER A 166 -6.43 -28.11 -3.99
C SER A 166 -6.61 -29.38 -4.82
N TYR A 167 -6.53 -29.23 -6.15
CA TYR A 167 -6.66 -30.38 -7.04
C TYR A 167 -5.50 -31.36 -6.90
N THR A 168 -4.27 -30.88 -6.93
CA THR A 168 -3.07 -31.73 -6.97
C THR A 168 -2.74 -32.36 -5.62
N HIS A 169 -2.99 -31.65 -4.52
CA HIS A 169 -2.58 -32.12 -3.19
C HIS A 169 -3.72 -32.73 -2.36
N LEU A 170 -4.90 -32.10 -2.34
CA LEU A 170 -6.00 -32.60 -1.50
C LEU A 170 -6.73 -33.79 -2.14
N ARG A 171 -7.03 -33.71 -3.44
CA ARG A 171 -7.76 -34.77 -4.11
C ARG A 171 -6.92 -36.01 -4.46
N ALA A 172 -5.61 -35.86 -4.62
CA ALA A 172 -4.70 -37.00 -4.78
C ALA A 172 -4.61 -37.87 -3.51
N HIS A 173 -4.88 -37.33 -2.34
CA HIS A 173 -4.97 -38.06 -1.08
C HIS A 173 -6.29 -38.82 -0.94
N GLU A 174 -7.40 -38.30 -1.45
CA GLU A 174 -8.71 -38.95 -1.36
C GLU A 174 -8.82 -40.22 -2.28
N THR A 175 -8.17 -40.18 -3.45
CA THR A 175 -8.16 -41.33 -4.35
C THR A 175 -7.33 -42.51 -3.84
N LYS A 176 -6.40 -42.32 -2.93
CA LYS A 176 -5.63 -43.40 -2.29
C LYS A 176 -6.31 -44.02 -1.09
N ALA A 177 -7.31 -43.37 -0.50
CA ALA A 177 -8.05 -43.90 0.66
C ALA A 177 -9.27 -44.76 0.28
N ASN A 178 -9.65 -44.80 -1.00
CA ASN A 178 -10.82 -45.51 -1.51
C ASN A 178 -10.46 -46.68 -2.43
N LEU A 179 -9.24 -47.19 -2.41
CA LEU A 179 -8.76 -48.42 -2.98
C LEU A 179 -8.29 -49.38 -1.87
#